data_43baf8e6cdb5cdf8f480c085060bc528
#
_entry.id   43baf8e6cdb5cdf8f480c085060bc528
#
_cell.length_a   1.000
_cell.length_b   1.000
_cell.length_c   1.000
_cell.angle_alpha   90.00
_cell.angle_beta   90.00
_cell.angle_gamma   90.00
#
_symmetry.space_group_name_H-M   'P 1'
#
loop_
_entity.id
_entity.type
_entity.pdbx_description
1 polymer ?
#
loop_
_entity_poly.entity_id
_entity_poly.type
_entity_poly.pdbx_seq_one_letter_code
_entity_poly.pdbx_strand_id
1 'polypeptide(L)'
;MQARQKFRTISICLLFVIQALFLVAIFVENTHSYIVLAFIGLLSLLILYSYFRSPIHHHEHEYESIKIAIWVPIGAISSYYFNQIFGLGPVLGAALTGTLGSFIPNINKNSTYLPHLPAAIYCGAFVGMSNAQVAHGFSFILAASVFTAIFLIVSKSLLDGVGGKLGTLAFLGVSLTYLLLYLFK
;
A
#
# COMPACT_ATOMS: atom_id res chain seq x y z
N MET A 1 -17.53 -18.00 13.73
CA MET A 1 -17.38 -18.08 12.25
C MET A 1 -17.99 -16.88 11.51
N GLN A 2 -19.24 -16.53 11.73
CA GLN A 2 -19.93 -15.43 11.01
C GLN A 2 -19.29 -14.02 11.17
N ALA A 3 -18.80 -13.66 12.34
CA ALA A 3 -18.18 -12.33 12.56
C ALA A 3 -16.90 -12.14 11.73
N ARG A 4 -16.07 -13.17 11.61
CA ARG A 4 -14.83 -13.13 10.80
C ARG A 4 -15.14 -13.02 9.30
N GLN A 5 -16.20 -13.69 8.84
CA GLN A 5 -16.60 -13.62 7.44
C GLN A 5 -17.16 -12.24 7.08
N LYS A 6 -17.96 -11.63 7.97
CA LYS A 6 -18.44 -10.25 7.83
C LYS A 6 -17.29 -9.24 7.80
N PHE A 7 -16.31 -9.37 8.69
CA PHE A 7 -15.15 -8.50 8.73
C PHE A 7 -14.35 -8.58 7.42
N ARG A 8 -14.13 -9.78 6.89
CA ARG A 8 -13.47 -9.97 5.60
C ARG A 8 -14.22 -9.31 4.46
N THR A 9 -15.54 -9.50 4.37
CA THR A 9 -16.37 -8.89 3.32
C THR A 9 -16.30 -7.37 3.41
N ILE A 10 -16.38 -6.79 4.61
CA ILE A 10 -16.27 -5.35 4.83
C ILE A 10 -14.88 -4.85 4.39
N SER A 11 -13.80 -5.54 4.75
CA SER A 11 -12.44 -5.15 4.35
C SER A 11 -12.25 -5.20 2.84
N ILE A 12 -12.76 -6.23 2.17
CA ILE A 12 -12.70 -6.33 0.69
C ILE A 12 -13.51 -5.20 0.06
N CYS A 13 -14.75 -4.98 0.51
CA CYS A 13 -15.58 -3.88 0.00
C CYS A 13 -14.90 -2.51 0.21
N LEU A 14 -14.30 -2.29 1.38
CA LEU A 14 -13.57 -1.05 1.66
C LEU A 14 -12.40 -0.84 0.70
N LEU A 15 -11.61 -1.88 0.44
CA LEU A 15 -10.50 -1.81 -0.52
C LEU A 15 -10.99 -1.49 -1.93
N PHE A 16 -12.08 -2.13 -2.39
CA PHE A 16 -12.67 -1.83 -3.71
C PHE A 16 -13.20 -0.40 -3.79
N VAL A 17 -13.88 0.09 -2.75
CA VAL A 17 -14.39 1.46 -2.71
C VAL A 17 -13.24 2.46 -2.81
N ILE A 18 -12.15 2.26 -2.04
CA ILE A 18 -10.97 3.13 -2.07
C ILE A 18 -10.30 3.08 -3.44
N GLN A 19 -10.16 1.90 -4.03
CA GLN A 19 -9.61 1.77 -5.37
C GLN A 19 -10.46 2.50 -6.42
N ALA A 20 -11.78 2.40 -6.33
CA ALA A 20 -12.70 3.10 -7.21
C ALA A 20 -12.59 4.63 -7.04
N LEU A 21 -12.55 5.11 -5.80
CA LEU A 21 -12.37 6.56 -5.51
C LEU A 21 -11.04 7.08 -6.05
N PHE A 22 -9.97 6.31 -5.92
CA PHE A 22 -8.67 6.66 -6.47
C PHE A 22 -8.71 6.78 -8.00
N LEU A 23 -9.33 5.82 -8.69
CA LEU A 23 -9.50 5.88 -10.14
C LEU A 23 -10.35 7.08 -10.55
N VAL A 24 -11.45 7.36 -9.85
CA VAL A 24 -12.29 8.54 -10.10
C VAL A 24 -11.50 9.83 -9.92
N ALA A 25 -10.68 9.94 -8.87
CA ALA A 25 -9.82 11.10 -8.65
C ALA A 25 -8.85 11.33 -9.81
N ILE A 26 -8.19 10.26 -10.29
CA ILE A 26 -7.29 10.36 -11.46
C ILE A 26 -8.05 10.78 -12.72
N PHE A 27 -9.27 10.26 -12.94
CA PHE A 27 -10.09 10.65 -14.08
C PHE A 27 -10.45 12.14 -14.02
N VAL A 28 -10.85 12.64 -12.85
CA VAL A 28 -11.23 14.04 -12.66
C VAL A 28 -10.03 14.97 -12.85
N GLU A 29 -8.84 14.58 -12.37
CA GLU A 29 -7.62 15.38 -12.50
C GLU A 29 -7.14 15.47 -13.95
N ASN A 30 -7.35 14.43 -14.75
CA ASN A 30 -6.80 14.32 -16.13
C ASN A 30 -7.84 14.56 -17.21
N THR A 31 -8.93 15.30 -16.96
CA THR A 31 -10.01 15.56 -17.93
C THR A 31 -9.56 16.26 -19.22
N HIS A 32 -8.41 16.91 -19.21
CA HIS A 32 -7.87 17.64 -20.36
C HIS A 32 -7.14 16.77 -21.40
N SER A 33 -6.84 15.50 -21.10
CA SER A 33 -6.11 14.59 -22.00
C SER A 33 -6.89 13.32 -22.29
N TYR A 34 -7.55 13.27 -23.44
CA TYR A 34 -8.30 12.08 -23.87
C TYR A 34 -7.43 10.83 -24.01
N ILE A 35 -6.14 10.98 -24.34
CA ILE A 35 -5.22 9.85 -24.46
C ILE A 35 -4.95 9.23 -23.09
N VAL A 36 -4.70 10.07 -22.07
CA VAL A 36 -4.49 9.62 -20.69
C VAL A 36 -5.76 8.97 -20.15
N LEU A 37 -6.92 9.56 -20.39
CA LEU A 37 -8.21 9.00 -19.97
C LEU A 37 -8.48 7.63 -20.60
N ALA A 38 -8.24 7.49 -21.91
CA ALA A 38 -8.41 6.23 -22.63
C ALA A 38 -7.46 5.15 -22.08
N PHE A 39 -6.20 5.51 -21.80
CA PHE A 39 -5.20 4.60 -21.24
C PHE A 39 -5.58 4.13 -19.82
N ILE A 40 -5.99 5.05 -18.95
CA ILE A 40 -6.43 4.73 -17.58
C ILE A 40 -7.71 3.87 -17.61
N GLY A 41 -8.65 4.22 -18.51
CA GLY A 41 -9.86 3.43 -18.72
C GLY A 41 -9.57 2.00 -19.14
N LEU A 42 -8.66 1.83 -20.12
CA LEU A 42 -8.24 0.52 -20.58
C LEU A 42 -7.58 -0.29 -19.45
N LEU A 43 -6.65 0.31 -18.71
CA LEU A 43 -6.00 -0.36 -17.57
C LEU A 43 -7.02 -0.76 -16.49
N SER A 44 -7.98 0.13 -16.18
CA SER A 44 -9.04 -0.15 -15.21
C SER A 44 -9.91 -1.33 -15.63
N LEU A 45 -10.26 -1.41 -16.91
CA LEU A 45 -11.02 -2.54 -17.47
C LEU A 45 -10.21 -3.85 -17.46
N LEU A 46 -8.91 -3.79 -17.75
CA LEU A 46 -8.03 -4.97 -17.68
C LEU A 46 -7.89 -5.48 -16.25
N ILE A 47 -7.75 -4.59 -15.28
CA ILE A 47 -7.70 -4.94 -13.85
C ILE A 47 -9.04 -5.58 -13.46
N LEU A 48 -10.16 -4.97 -13.80
CA LEU A 48 -11.49 -5.49 -13.50
C LEU A 48 -11.70 -6.88 -14.14
N TYR A 49 -11.31 -7.05 -15.40
CA TYR A 49 -11.36 -8.34 -16.09
C TYR A 49 -10.51 -9.41 -15.37
N SER A 50 -9.30 -9.03 -14.92
CA SER A 50 -8.42 -9.92 -14.17
C SER A 50 -9.08 -10.39 -12.86
N TYR A 51 -9.76 -9.51 -12.13
CA TYR A 51 -10.48 -9.87 -10.90
C TYR A 51 -11.60 -10.88 -11.15
N PHE A 52 -12.34 -10.75 -12.26
CA PHE A 52 -13.40 -11.69 -12.59
C PHE A 52 -12.88 -13.05 -13.04
N ARG A 53 -11.69 -13.11 -13.63
CA ARG A 53 -11.15 -14.34 -14.22
C ARG A 53 -10.19 -15.10 -13.30
N SER A 54 -9.58 -14.44 -12.34
CA SER A 54 -8.70 -15.08 -11.36
C SER A 54 -9.50 -15.49 -10.14
N PRO A 55 -9.67 -16.80 -9.88
CA PRO A 55 -10.31 -17.24 -8.66
C PRO A 55 -9.46 -16.77 -7.47
N ILE A 56 -10.06 -16.01 -6.57
CA ILE A 56 -9.42 -15.62 -5.32
C ILE A 56 -9.23 -16.90 -4.51
N HIS A 57 -7.99 -17.38 -4.42
CA HIS A 57 -7.67 -18.56 -3.65
C HIS A 57 -7.89 -18.26 -2.17
N HIS A 58 -8.87 -18.95 -1.59
CA HIS A 58 -9.19 -18.84 -0.17
C HIS A 58 -8.27 -19.79 0.61
N HIS A 59 -7.09 -19.32 0.96
CA HIS A 59 -6.29 -19.95 1.99
C HIS A 59 -6.86 -19.64 3.37
N GLU A 60 -6.57 -20.51 4.35
CA GLU A 60 -6.97 -20.27 5.74
C GLU A 60 -6.51 -18.89 6.20
N HIS A 61 -7.29 -18.27 7.12
CA HIS A 61 -7.01 -16.91 7.59
C HIS A 61 -5.68 -16.84 8.32
N GLU A 62 -4.65 -16.45 7.60
CA GLU A 62 -3.35 -16.13 8.17
C GLU A 62 -3.23 -14.62 8.36
N TYR A 63 -2.80 -14.24 9.57
CA TYR A 63 -2.36 -12.89 9.86
C TYR A 63 -0.86 -12.76 9.63
N GLU A 64 -0.42 -11.60 9.15
CA GLU A 64 1.01 -11.35 9.05
C GLU A 64 1.62 -11.14 10.45
N SER A 65 2.85 -11.57 10.63
CA SER A 65 3.54 -11.41 11.90
C SER A 65 3.80 -9.93 12.20
N ILE A 66 3.54 -9.52 13.45
CA ILE A 66 3.87 -8.16 13.94
C ILE A 66 5.35 -7.85 13.71
N LYS A 67 6.24 -8.86 13.83
CA LYS A 67 7.67 -8.70 13.57
C LYS A 67 7.97 -8.27 12.14
N ILE A 68 7.16 -8.69 11.17
CA ILE A 68 7.28 -8.28 9.76
C ILE A 68 6.66 -6.91 9.58
N ALA A 69 5.48 -6.66 10.16
CA ALA A 69 4.76 -5.41 10.01
C ALA A 69 5.51 -4.18 10.56
N ILE A 70 6.39 -4.34 11.54
CA ILE A 70 7.28 -3.28 12.06
C ILE A 70 8.20 -2.71 10.97
N TRP A 71 8.49 -3.46 9.91
CA TRP A 71 9.32 -2.99 8.80
C TRP A 71 8.60 -2.01 7.87
N VAL A 72 7.26 -1.90 7.97
CA VAL A 72 6.49 -0.89 7.22
C VAL A 72 6.88 0.53 7.65
N PRO A 73 6.86 0.92 8.95
CA PRO A 73 7.38 2.22 9.39
C PRO A 73 8.84 2.46 9.00
N ILE A 74 9.70 1.45 9.06
CA ILE A 74 11.11 1.58 8.65
C ILE A 74 11.21 1.93 7.17
N GLY A 75 10.48 1.21 6.31
CA GLY A 75 10.42 1.52 4.88
C GLY A 75 9.83 2.90 4.58
N ALA A 76 8.79 3.32 5.32
CA ALA A 76 8.17 4.62 5.14
C ALA A 76 9.12 5.77 5.50
N ILE A 77 9.79 5.66 6.64
CA ILE A 77 10.76 6.64 7.10
C ILE A 77 11.93 6.73 6.12
N SER A 78 12.50 5.59 5.71
CA SER A 78 13.62 5.57 4.75
C SER A 78 13.24 6.23 3.43
N SER A 79 12.08 5.87 2.87
CA SER A 79 11.58 6.46 1.63
C SER A 79 11.31 7.95 1.77
N TYR A 80 10.72 8.39 2.88
CA TYR A 80 10.49 9.80 3.17
C TYR A 80 11.80 10.61 3.26
N TYR A 81 12.83 10.06 3.91
CA TYR A 81 14.16 10.70 3.96
C TYR A 81 14.76 10.86 2.56
N PHE A 82 14.75 9.81 1.75
CA PHE A 82 15.25 9.89 0.37
C PHE A 82 14.42 10.87 -0.48
N ASN A 83 13.11 10.88 -0.31
CA ASN A 83 12.20 11.74 -1.04
C ASN A 83 12.38 13.22 -0.67
N GLN A 84 12.25 13.57 0.61
CA GLN A 84 12.11 14.95 1.08
C GLN A 84 13.44 15.57 1.53
N ILE A 85 14.32 14.80 2.21
CA ILE A 85 15.54 15.35 2.79
C ILE A 85 16.69 15.29 1.80
N PHE A 86 16.84 14.15 1.10
CA PHE A 86 17.84 14.03 0.04
C PHE A 86 17.38 14.62 -1.30
N GLY A 87 16.11 15.03 -1.42
CA GLY A 87 15.58 15.66 -2.61
C GLY A 87 15.51 14.76 -3.86
N LEU A 88 15.56 13.44 -3.69
CA LEU A 88 15.48 12.50 -4.82
C LEU A 88 14.09 12.43 -5.46
N GLY A 89 13.09 12.97 -4.78
CA GLY A 89 11.70 12.87 -5.20
C GLY A 89 11.03 11.53 -4.81
N PRO A 90 9.69 11.49 -4.92
CA PRO A 90 8.91 10.37 -4.37
C PRO A 90 9.23 9.02 -5.02
N VAL A 91 9.38 9.01 -6.34
CA VAL A 91 9.58 7.76 -7.11
C VAL A 91 10.96 7.17 -6.84
N LEU A 92 12.02 7.99 -6.93
CA LEU A 92 13.39 7.52 -6.70
C LEU A 92 13.62 7.15 -5.23
N GLY A 93 13.04 7.91 -4.29
CA GLY A 93 13.12 7.59 -2.87
C GLY A 93 12.51 6.23 -2.55
N ALA A 94 11.32 5.94 -3.07
CA ALA A 94 10.68 4.65 -2.89
C ALA A 94 11.40 3.52 -3.64
N ALA A 95 11.85 3.77 -4.87
CA ALA A 95 12.59 2.78 -5.66
C ALA A 95 13.89 2.38 -4.95
N LEU A 96 14.66 3.35 -4.44
CA LEU A 96 15.88 3.09 -3.69
C LEU A 96 15.60 2.28 -2.42
N THR A 97 14.59 2.68 -1.65
CA THR A 97 14.18 1.94 -0.44
C THR A 97 13.76 0.52 -0.75
N GLY A 98 12.93 0.32 -1.78
CA GLY A 98 12.47 -1.01 -2.20
C GLY A 98 13.61 -1.87 -2.71
N THR A 99 14.53 -1.31 -3.49
CA THR A 99 15.71 -2.01 -4.01
C THR A 99 16.62 -2.47 -2.86
N LEU A 100 16.95 -1.57 -1.92
CA LEU A 100 17.74 -1.94 -0.73
C LEU A 100 17.04 -3.02 0.08
N GLY A 101 15.73 -2.90 0.28
CA GLY A 101 14.90 -3.90 0.95
C GLY A 101 14.94 -5.27 0.28
N SER A 102 14.99 -5.31 -1.06
CA SER A 102 15.01 -6.56 -1.83
C SER A 102 16.28 -7.39 -1.65
N PHE A 103 17.38 -6.79 -1.19
CA PHE A 103 18.64 -7.49 -0.92
C PHE A 103 18.68 -8.13 0.47
N ILE A 104 17.79 -7.79 1.39
CA ILE A 104 17.76 -8.31 2.77
C ILE A 104 17.73 -9.84 2.83
N PRO A 105 16.93 -10.55 2.01
CA PRO A 105 16.93 -12.01 2.02
C PRO A 105 18.28 -12.64 1.70
N ASN A 106 19.13 -11.95 0.94
CA ASN A 106 20.45 -12.45 0.56
C ASN A 106 21.46 -12.47 1.70
N ILE A 107 21.19 -11.76 2.82
CA ILE A 107 22.05 -11.72 4.00
C ILE A 107 22.14 -13.11 4.65
N ASN A 108 20.99 -13.82 4.71
CA ASN A 108 20.96 -15.20 5.22
C ASN A 108 19.88 -16.01 4.51
N LYS A 109 20.30 -16.80 3.53
CA LYS A 109 19.40 -17.63 2.70
C LYS A 109 18.67 -18.73 3.48
N ASN A 110 19.15 -19.09 4.67
CA ASN A 110 18.54 -20.11 5.51
C ASN A 110 17.47 -19.53 6.46
N SER A 111 17.27 -18.21 6.47
CA SER A 111 16.27 -17.57 7.30
C SER A 111 14.89 -17.72 6.70
N THR A 112 13.92 -18.15 7.51
CA THR A 112 12.50 -18.18 7.14
C THR A 112 11.82 -16.81 7.31
N TYR A 113 12.48 -15.87 7.98
CA TYR A 113 11.96 -14.54 8.30
C TYR A 113 12.32 -13.48 7.26
N LEU A 114 13.58 -13.45 6.81
CA LEU A 114 14.10 -12.42 5.91
C LEU A 114 13.37 -12.34 4.56
N PRO A 115 12.89 -13.43 3.95
CA PRO A 115 12.18 -13.38 2.67
C PRO A 115 10.85 -12.58 2.70
N HIS A 116 10.28 -12.39 3.88
CA HIS A 116 9.02 -11.65 4.04
C HIS A 116 9.22 -10.14 4.21
N LEU A 117 10.43 -9.69 4.55
CA LEU A 117 10.72 -8.28 4.85
C LEU A 117 10.60 -7.34 3.64
N PRO A 118 11.04 -7.72 2.43
CA PRO A 118 10.94 -6.83 1.27
C PRO A 118 9.53 -6.32 1.01
N ALA A 119 8.52 -7.17 1.17
CA ALA A 119 7.13 -6.78 0.97
C ALA A 119 6.67 -5.71 1.98
N ALA A 120 7.03 -5.86 3.25
CA ALA A 120 6.70 -4.89 4.29
C ALA A 120 7.44 -3.55 4.09
N ILE A 121 8.74 -3.61 3.77
CA ILE A 121 9.55 -2.42 3.47
C ILE A 121 8.99 -1.69 2.25
N TYR A 122 8.65 -2.42 1.20
CA TYR A 122 8.11 -1.85 -0.03
C TYR A 122 6.72 -1.22 0.19
N CYS A 123 5.88 -1.86 1.00
CA CYS A 123 4.60 -1.29 1.43
C CYS A 123 4.81 0.04 2.17
N GLY A 124 5.78 0.10 3.08
CA GLY A 124 6.17 1.34 3.75
C GLY A 124 6.74 2.39 2.80
N ALA A 125 7.56 1.97 1.83
CA ALA A 125 8.15 2.88 0.85
C ALA A 125 7.07 3.65 0.07
N PHE A 126 5.93 3.03 -0.24
CA PHE A 126 4.78 3.72 -0.85
C PHE A 126 4.18 4.79 0.07
N VAL A 127 4.15 4.57 1.39
CA VAL A 127 3.71 5.61 2.34
C VAL A 127 4.65 6.80 2.30
N GLY A 128 5.97 6.56 2.28
CA GLY A 128 7.00 7.59 2.21
C GLY A 128 7.04 8.40 0.90
N MET A 129 6.36 7.92 -0.16
CA MET A 129 6.17 8.67 -1.41
C MET A 129 5.21 9.85 -1.26
N SER A 130 4.49 9.96 -0.15
CA SER A 130 3.49 11.02 0.05
C SER A 130 4.10 12.40 -0.19
N ASN A 131 3.36 13.23 -0.96
CA ASN A 131 3.78 14.59 -1.25
C ASN A 131 3.79 15.42 0.04
N ALA A 132 4.69 16.40 0.13
CA ALA A 132 4.79 17.33 1.25
C ALA A 132 3.47 18.10 1.53
N GLN A 133 2.64 18.31 0.51
CA GLN A 133 1.31 18.92 0.67
C GLN A 133 0.32 18.02 1.43
N VAL A 134 0.47 16.70 1.34
CA VAL A 134 -0.37 15.71 2.03
C VAL A 134 0.29 15.29 3.34
N ALA A 135 1.58 15.01 3.29
CA ALA A 135 2.36 14.65 4.45
C ALA A 135 2.81 15.91 5.19
N HIS A 136 2.02 16.36 6.14
CA HIS A 136 2.33 17.53 6.99
C HIS A 136 3.55 17.30 7.92
N GLY A 137 4.52 16.50 7.51
CA GLY A 137 5.76 16.21 8.24
C GLY A 137 5.91 14.75 8.66
N PHE A 138 6.97 14.52 9.43
CA PHE A 138 7.38 13.18 9.87
C PHE A 138 6.32 12.43 10.69
N SER A 139 5.59 13.13 11.57
CA SER A 139 4.54 12.55 12.41
C SER A 139 3.39 11.98 11.59
N PHE A 140 3.04 12.62 10.46
CA PHE A 140 2.05 12.11 9.52
C PHE A 140 2.50 10.78 8.90
N ILE A 141 3.74 10.72 8.42
CA ILE A 141 4.32 9.52 7.81
C ILE A 141 4.35 8.36 8.81
N LEU A 142 4.73 8.66 10.06
CA LEU A 142 4.74 7.65 11.11
C LEU A 142 3.33 7.12 11.39
N ALA A 143 2.33 7.98 11.57
CA ALA A 143 0.96 7.57 11.80
C ALA A 143 0.40 6.76 10.61
N ALA A 144 0.59 7.24 9.38
CA ALA A 144 0.15 6.54 8.16
C ALA A 144 0.80 5.16 8.02
N SER A 145 2.10 5.06 8.36
CA SER A 145 2.81 3.77 8.31
C SER A 145 2.32 2.78 9.36
N VAL A 146 1.93 3.25 10.55
CA VAL A 146 1.33 2.39 11.59
C VAL A 146 -0.03 1.84 11.12
N PHE A 147 -0.91 2.67 10.57
CA PHE A 147 -2.17 2.19 10.00
C PHE A 147 -1.93 1.21 8.84
N THR A 148 -0.98 1.52 7.96
CA THR A 148 -0.59 0.61 6.88
C THR A 148 -0.08 -0.73 7.40
N ALA A 149 0.72 -0.73 8.48
CA ALA A 149 1.20 -1.94 9.13
C ALA A 149 0.05 -2.79 9.70
N ILE A 150 -0.95 -2.15 10.33
CA ILE A 150 -2.16 -2.83 10.81
C ILE A 150 -2.92 -3.47 9.64
N PHE A 151 -3.10 -2.74 8.54
CA PHE A 151 -3.75 -3.28 7.35
C PHE A 151 -2.95 -4.42 6.72
N LEU A 152 -1.62 -4.35 6.72
CA LEU A 152 -0.77 -5.45 6.23
C LEU A 152 -0.97 -6.72 7.06
N ILE A 153 -1.03 -6.61 8.40
CA ILE A 153 -1.30 -7.74 9.29
C ILE A 153 -2.63 -8.41 8.95
N VAL A 154 -3.68 -7.62 8.80
CA VAL A 154 -5.05 -8.13 8.60
C VAL A 154 -5.24 -8.69 7.19
N SER A 155 -4.52 -8.14 6.21
CA SER A 155 -4.73 -8.46 4.79
C SER A 155 -3.88 -9.61 4.26
N LYS A 156 -3.10 -10.34 5.08
CA LYS A 156 -2.19 -11.39 4.59
C LYS A 156 -2.87 -12.37 3.64
N SER A 157 -3.98 -12.94 4.07
CA SER A 157 -4.79 -13.87 3.26
C SER A 157 -5.85 -13.20 2.39
N LEU A 158 -6.00 -11.86 2.50
CA LEU A 158 -6.88 -11.09 1.63
C LEU A 158 -6.11 -10.66 0.39
N LEU A 159 -6.70 -10.82 -0.79
CA LEU A 159 -6.12 -10.39 -2.06
C LEU A 159 -4.81 -11.14 -2.44
N ASP A 160 -4.65 -12.39 -2.02
CA ASP A 160 -3.54 -13.21 -2.49
C ASP A 160 -3.67 -13.46 -4.00
N GLY A 161 -2.57 -13.22 -4.72
CA GLY A 161 -2.55 -13.28 -6.18
C GLY A 161 -3.05 -12.03 -6.89
N VAL A 162 -3.51 -11.02 -6.16
CA VAL A 162 -3.94 -9.74 -6.75
C VAL A 162 -2.78 -8.75 -6.75
N GLY A 163 -2.40 -8.27 -7.95
CA GLY A 163 -1.40 -7.22 -8.10
C GLY A 163 -1.85 -5.90 -7.47
N GLY A 164 -0.88 -5.10 -6.97
CA GLY A 164 -1.15 -3.79 -6.38
C GLY A 164 -1.56 -3.78 -4.91
N LYS A 165 -1.67 -4.94 -4.25
CA LYS A 165 -2.06 -5.06 -2.83
C LYS A 165 -1.29 -4.11 -1.91
N LEU A 166 0.03 -4.09 -2.00
CA LEU A 166 0.88 -3.28 -1.11
C LEU A 166 0.65 -1.78 -1.30
N GLY A 167 0.50 -1.33 -2.55
CA GLY A 167 0.18 0.07 -2.86
C GLY A 167 -1.21 0.47 -2.35
N THR A 168 -2.21 -0.39 -2.49
CA THR A 168 -3.57 -0.15 -1.99
C THR A 168 -3.59 -0.03 -0.46
N LEU A 169 -2.84 -0.88 0.25
CA LEU A 169 -2.73 -0.81 1.71
C LEU A 169 -2.04 0.48 2.18
N ALA A 170 -0.98 0.89 1.48
CA ALA A 170 -0.29 2.15 1.75
C ALA A 170 -1.22 3.36 1.52
N PHE A 171 -1.93 3.37 0.39
CA PHE A 171 -2.91 4.42 0.10
C PHE A 171 -4.02 4.48 1.16
N LEU A 172 -4.53 3.34 1.60
CA LEU A 172 -5.52 3.26 2.67
C LEU A 172 -5.00 3.87 3.98
N GLY A 173 -3.76 3.53 4.36
CA GLY A 173 -3.12 4.09 5.56
C GLY A 173 -2.96 5.60 5.50
N VAL A 174 -2.48 6.11 4.37
CA VAL A 174 -2.33 7.57 4.13
C VAL A 174 -3.69 8.27 4.15
N SER A 175 -4.67 7.73 3.43
CA SER A 175 -6.02 8.32 3.34
C SER A 175 -6.72 8.35 4.70
N LEU A 176 -6.61 7.27 5.48
CA LEU A 176 -7.20 7.22 6.83
C LEU A 176 -6.53 8.24 7.76
N THR A 177 -5.21 8.35 7.70
CA THR A 177 -4.48 9.33 8.52
C THR A 177 -4.88 10.75 8.15
N TYR A 178 -4.99 11.05 6.85
CA TYR A 178 -5.43 12.36 6.37
C TYR A 178 -6.85 12.68 6.82
N LEU A 179 -7.77 11.72 6.70
CA LEU A 179 -9.16 11.86 7.14
C LEU A 179 -9.25 12.12 8.65
N LEU A 180 -8.51 11.36 9.45
CA LEU A 180 -8.50 11.55 10.90
C LEU A 180 -7.97 12.94 11.28
N LEU A 181 -6.87 13.38 10.68
CA LEU A 181 -6.33 14.72 10.94
C LEU A 181 -7.29 15.82 10.49
N TYR A 182 -8.04 15.61 9.42
CA TYR A 182 -9.05 16.55 8.96
C TYR A 182 -10.25 16.65 9.92
N LEU A 183 -10.69 15.51 10.48
CA LEU A 183 -11.83 15.46 11.41
C LEU A 183 -11.50 16.03 12.80
N PHE A 184 -10.22 15.96 13.21
CA PHE A 184 -9.77 16.43 14.53
C PHE A 184 -9.12 17.82 14.48
N LYS A 185 -9.17 18.51 13.36
CA LYS A 185 -8.68 19.87 13.19
C LYS A 185 -9.82 20.89 13.41
#